data_54d4b9607c86e7c5ca110b079f0ceebc
#
_entry.id   54d4b9607c86e7c5ca110b079f0ceebc
#
_cell.length_a   1.000
_cell.length_b   1.000
_cell.length_c   1.000
_cell.angle_alpha   90.00
_cell.angle_beta   90.00
_cell.angle_gamma   90.00
#
_symmetry.space_group_name_H-M   'P 1'
#
loop_
_entity.id
_entity.type
_entity.pdbx_description
1 polymer ?
#
loop_
_entity_poly.entity_id
_entity_poly.type
_entity_poly.pdbx_seq_one_letter_code
_entity_poly.pdbx_strand_id
1 'polypeptide(L)'
;LAKSQFDRGADVVYAAAGGTGAGVYQAAADSGMLAIGVDSNQNYMHPGTMLTSMLKRVDLATYETFMDVKSGNFTSGVKVLGLAEDGVGWALDEHNESLITDVMKSTINGLSDKVKSGSIKVHDYMSDNNCPS
;
A
#
# COMPACT_ATOMS: atom_id res chain seq x y z
N LEU A 1 18.51 6.65 7.78
CA LEU A 1 18.23 5.24 7.44
C LEU A 1 17.97 5.08 5.92
N ALA A 2 16.99 5.78 5.31
CA ALA A 2 16.68 5.63 3.87
C ALA A 2 17.89 5.91 2.98
N LYS A 3 18.57 7.05 3.20
CA LYS A 3 19.81 7.37 2.47
C LYS A 3 20.84 6.23 2.53
N SER A 4 21.05 5.65 3.72
CA SER A 4 21.95 4.50 3.88
C SER A 4 21.49 3.23 3.14
N GLN A 5 20.19 3.07 2.88
CA GLN A 5 19.68 1.97 2.04
C GLN A 5 19.99 2.24 0.56
N PHE A 6 19.77 3.45 0.09
CA PHE A 6 20.14 3.89 -1.27
C PHE A 6 21.64 3.77 -1.51
N ASP A 7 22.49 4.23 -0.57
CA ASP A 7 23.95 4.10 -0.65
C ASP A 7 24.41 2.63 -0.75
N ARG A 8 23.61 1.66 -0.29
CA ARG A 8 23.85 0.21 -0.42
C ARG A 8 23.19 -0.43 -1.63
N GLY A 9 22.61 0.35 -2.52
CA GLY A 9 22.07 -0.14 -3.79
C GLY A 9 20.56 -0.42 -3.80
N ALA A 10 19.79 0.06 -2.80
CA ALA A 10 18.34 0.06 -2.92
C ALA A 10 17.92 1.09 -3.97
N ASP A 11 17.06 0.71 -4.88
CA ASP A 11 16.46 1.58 -5.89
C ASP A 11 15.07 2.08 -5.49
N VAL A 12 14.38 1.34 -4.61
CA VAL A 12 13.05 1.67 -4.07
C VAL A 12 13.02 1.41 -2.57
N VAL A 13 12.45 2.33 -1.79
CA VAL A 13 12.21 2.14 -0.36
C VAL A 13 10.73 2.27 -0.04
N TYR A 14 10.15 1.25 0.58
CA TYR A 14 8.79 1.25 1.11
C TYR A 14 8.79 1.67 2.56
N ALA A 15 8.11 2.77 2.88
CA ALA A 15 8.16 3.42 4.19
C ALA A 15 6.89 3.16 5.02
N ALA A 16 6.75 1.96 5.59
CA ALA A 16 5.67 1.68 6.56
C ALA A 16 6.00 2.31 7.94
N ALA A 17 6.04 3.64 8.01
CA ALA A 17 6.59 4.40 9.16
C ALA A 17 5.73 5.62 9.56
N GLY A 18 4.44 5.63 9.21
CA GLY A 18 3.53 6.75 9.50
C GLY A 18 4.09 8.09 8.99
N GLY A 19 3.95 9.15 9.77
CA GLY A 19 4.43 10.50 9.39
C GLY A 19 5.94 10.61 9.13
N THR A 20 6.75 9.68 9.63
CA THR A 20 8.21 9.63 9.37
C THR A 20 8.50 9.29 7.90
N GLY A 21 7.54 8.72 7.18
CA GLY A 21 7.63 8.43 5.74
C GLY A 21 8.00 9.64 4.89
N ALA A 22 7.54 10.85 5.25
CA ALA A 22 7.88 12.08 4.52
C ALA A 22 9.40 12.30 4.38
N GLY A 23 10.17 11.97 5.42
CA GLY A 23 11.63 12.04 5.38
C GLY A 23 12.28 10.99 4.47
N VAL A 24 11.62 9.84 4.28
CA VAL A 24 12.06 8.80 3.32
C VAL A 24 11.82 9.27 1.89
N TYR A 25 10.68 9.90 1.60
CA TYR A 25 10.33 10.42 0.27
C TYR A 25 11.29 11.53 -0.15
N GLN A 26 11.60 12.44 0.79
CA GLN A 26 12.61 13.47 0.53
C GLN A 26 13.99 12.86 0.26
N ALA A 27 14.42 11.86 1.04
CA ALA A 27 15.70 11.19 0.82
C ALA A 27 15.75 10.45 -0.53
N ALA A 28 14.62 9.88 -0.98
CA ALA A 28 14.52 9.27 -2.31
C ALA A 28 14.66 10.32 -3.40
N ALA A 29 13.95 11.46 -3.29
CA ALA A 29 14.03 12.56 -4.23
C ALA A 29 15.47 13.12 -4.33
N ASP A 30 16.12 13.35 -3.19
CA ASP A 30 17.51 13.86 -3.13
C ASP A 30 18.53 12.88 -3.74
N SER A 31 18.22 11.57 -3.71
CA SER A 31 19.10 10.51 -4.23
C SER A 31 18.76 10.09 -5.67
N GLY A 32 17.72 10.64 -6.28
CA GLY A 32 17.24 10.23 -7.60
C GLY A 32 16.69 8.79 -7.61
N MET A 33 16.22 8.30 -6.46
CA MET A 33 15.66 6.97 -6.25
C MET A 33 14.15 7.03 -6.06
N LEU A 34 13.50 5.89 -5.88
CA LEU A 34 12.05 5.79 -5.76
C LEU A 34 11.61 5.48 -4.32
N ALA A 35 10.39 5.86 -4.01
CA ALA A 35 9.74 5.51 -2.75
C ALA A 35 8.31 5.01 -2.97
N ILE A 36 7.82 4.22 -2.01
CA ILE A 36 6.42 3.80 -1.95
C ILE A 36 5.81 4.39 -0.68
N GLY A 37 4.70 5.11 -0.86
CA GLY A 37 3.90 5.68 0.22
C GLY A 37 3.06 4.64 0.96
N VAL A 38 2.44 5.05 2.06
CA VAL A 38 1.66 4.15 2.93
C VAL A 38 0.40 4.83 3.47
N ASP A 39 -0.62 4.02 3.72
CA ASP A 39 -1.92 4.36 4.31
C ASP A 39 -2.85 5.17 3.38
N SER A 40 -2.40 6.28 2.83
CA SER A 40 -3.14 7.12 1.89
C SER A 40 -2.35 7.38 0.62
N ASN A 41 -3.01 7.92 -0.41
CA ASN A 41 -2.30 8.35 -1.61
C ASN A 41 -1.40 9.55 -1.29
N GLN A 42 -0.10 9.35 -1.40
CA GLN A 42 0.97 10.32 -1.14
C GLN A 42 1.79 10.62 -2.41
N ASN A 43 1.34 10.15 -3.58
CA ASN A 43 2.07 10.33 -4.84
C ASN A 43 2.34 11.79 -5.16
N TYR A 44 1.43 12.70 -4.78
CA TYR A 44 1.53 14.13 -4.99
C TYR A 44 2.68 14.82 -4.21
N MET A 45 3.21 14.16 -3.17
CA MET A 45 4.25 14.79 -2.31
C MET A 45 5.57 14.95 -3.05
N HIS A 46 5.95 13.98 -3.89
CA HIS A 46 7.16 14.01 -4.71
C HIS A 46 6.88 13.37 -6.08
N PRO A 47 6.19 14.08 -7.00
CA PRO A 47 5.91 13.58 -8.34
C PRO A 47 7.21 13.15 -9.05
N GLY A 48 7.17 11.98 -9.71
CA GLY A 48 8.35 11.40 -10.35
C GLY A 48 9.31 10.63 -9.42
N THR A 49 9.09 10.69 -8.09
CA THR A 49 9.83 9.94 -7.08
C THR A 49 8.95 8.89 -6.40
N MET A 50 7.68 9.22 -6.19
CA MET A 50 6.72 8.28 -5.62
C MET A 50 6.28 7.27 -6.67
N LEU A 51 6.81 6.03 -6.58
CA LEU A 51 6.44 4.96 -7.49
C LEU A 51 4.95 4.62 -7.37
N THR A 52 4.46 4.52 -6.16
CA THR A 52 3.04 4.36 -5.81
C THR A 52 2.85 4.60 -4.31
N SER A 53 1.61 4.46 -3.84
CA SER A 53 1.27 4.43 -2.42
C SER A 53 0.39 3.22 -2.12
N MET A 54 0.74 2.46 -1.09
CA MET A 54 -0.16 1.44 -0.53
C MET A 54 -1.33 2.14 0.15
N LEU A 55 -2.53 1.78 -0.24
CA LEU A 55 -3.76 2.38 0.26
C LEU A 55 -4.39 1.51 1.33
N LYS A 56 -4.73 2.13 2.44
CA LYS A 56 -5.61 1.58 3.46
C LYS A 56 -6.94 2.34 3.39
N ARG A 57 -7.98 1.68 2.89
CA ARG A 57 -9.27 2.29 2.55
C ARG A 57 -10.14 2.54 3.79
N VAL A 58 -9.64 3.41 4.69
CA VAL A 58 -10.39 3.83 5.88
C VAL A 58 -11.69 4.55 5.51
N ASP A 59 -11.69 5.27 4.39
CA ASP A 59 -12.87 5.89 3.80
C ASP A 59 -13.97 4.86 3.52
N LEU A 60 -13.63 3.76 2.85
CA LEU A 60 -14.56 2.67 2.55
C LEU A 60 -15.06 1.99 3.83
N ALA A 61 -14.15 1.63 4.74
CA ALA A 61 -14.50 1.00 6.01
C ALA A 61 -15.46 1.85 6.83
N THR A 62 -15.24 3.16 6.87
CA THR A 62 -16.12 4.11 7.56
C THR A 62 -17.48 4.19 6.89
N TYR A 63 -17.51 4.35 5.56
CA TYR A 63 -18.74 4.41 4.78
C TYR A 63 -19.59 3.15 4.95
N GLU A 64 -18.98 1.97 4.80
CA GLU A 64 -19.69 0.69 4.99
C GLU A 64 -20.28 0.56 6.39
N THR A 65 -19.52 0.95 7.44
CA THR A 65 -20.02 0.93 8.81
C THR A 65 -21.27 1.81 8.99
N PHE A 66 -21.28 3.01 8.40
CA PHE A 66 -22.47 3.87 8.42
C PHE A 66 -23.64 3.24 7.67
N MET A 67 -23.39 2.58 6.54
CA MET A 67 -24.44 1.92 5.77
C MET A 67 -25.00 0.70 6.50
N ASP A 68 -24.15 -0.07 7.20
CA ASP A 68 -24.59 -1.19 8.03
C ASP A 68 -25.48 -0.73 9.18
N VAL A 69 -25.13 0.37 9.88
CA VAL A 69 -25.98 0.98 10.91
C VAL A 69 -27.32 1.44 10.32
N LYS A 70 -27.29 2.14 9.18
CA LYS A 70 -28.49 2.65 8.51
C LYS A 70 -29.45 1.54 8.09
N SER A 71 -28.93 0.42 7.64
CA SER A 71 -29.73 -0.76 7.20
C SER A 71 -30.12 -1.72 8.32
N GLY A 72 -29.66 -1.47 9.56
CA GLY A 72 -29.91 -2.36 10.72
C GLY A 72 -29.06 -3.63 10.74
N ASN A 73 -28.02 -3.70 9.91
CA ASN A 73 -27.13 -4.88 9.77
C ASN A 73 -25.82 -4.74 10.56
N PHE A 74 -25.68 -3.68 11.36
CA PHE A 74 -24.45 -3.44 12.11
C PHE A 74 -24.19 -4.58 13.11
N THR A 75 -22.98 -5.12 13.08
CA THR A 75 -22.49 -6.08 14.06
C THR A 75 -21.23 -5.55 14.72
N SER A 76 -21.14 -5.68 16.04
CA SER A 76 -19.95 -5.32 16.80
C SER A 76 -18.85 -6.36 16.60
N GLY A 77 -17.58 -5.94 16.71
CA GLY A 77 -16.43 -6.84 16.61
C GLY A 77 -15.34 -6.31 15.68
N VAL A 78 -14.35 -7.15 15.43
CA VAL A 78 -13.26 -6.85 14.49
C VAL A 78 -13.69 -7.26 13.08
N LYS A 79 -13.69 -6.32 12.14
CA LYS A 79 -13.90 -6.57 10.70
C LYS A 79 -12.53 -6.44 10.00
N VAL A 80 -12.10 -7.49 9.33
CA VAL A 80 -10.86 -7.48 8.54
C VAL A 80 -11.22 -7.23 7.07
N LEU A 81 -10.63 -6.20 6.49
CA LEU A 81 -10.86 -5.80 5.10
C LEU A 81 -9.54 -5.93 4.34
N GLY A 82 -9.44 -6.97 3.52
CA GLY A 82 -8.29 -7.24 2.66
C GLY A 82 -8.48 -6.76 1.23
N LEU A 83 -7.76 -7.39 0.30
CA LEU A 83 -7.89 -7.12 -1.14
C LEU A 83 -9.25 -7.54 -1.69
N ALA A 84 -9.87 -8.59 -1.14
CA ALA A 84 -11.17 -9.09 -1.60
C ALA A 84 -12.30 -8.10 -1.30
N GLU A 85 -12.20 -7.39 -0.21
CA GLU A 85 -13.15 -6.37 0.26
C GLU A 85 -12.76 -4.95 -0.21
N ASP A 86 -11.73 -4.83 -1.06
CA ASP A 86 -11.16 -3.55 -1.49
C ASP A 86 -10.70 -2.65 -0.32
N GLY A 87 -10.43 -3.24 0.84
CA GLY A 87 -9.96 -2.53 2.04
C GLY A 87 -8.51 -2.06 1.96
N VAL A 88 -7.73 -2.65 1.06
CA VAL A 88 -6.36 -2.25 0.72
C VAL A 88 -6.16 -2.23 -0.78
N GLY A 89 -5.21 -1.44 -1.25
CA GLY A 89 -4.92 -1.31 -2.67
C GLY A 89 -3.62 -0.54 -2.93
N TRP A 90 -3.44 -0.06 -4.15
CA TRP A 90 -2.33 0.78 -4.54
C TRP A 90 -2.81 1.96 -5.41
N ALA A 91 -2.11 3.08 -5.34
CA ALA A 91 -2.48 4.29 -6.04
C ALA A 91 -1.86 4.37 -7.44
N LEU A 92 -2.68 4.75 -8.42
CA LEU A 92 -2.24 5.12 -9.77
C LEU A 92 -2.98 6.40 -10.16
N ASP A 93 -2.22 7.45 -10.45
CA ASP A 93 -2.74 8.77 -10.81
C ASP A 93 -1.74 9.54 -11.70
N GLU A 94 -2.05 10.79 -12.00
CA GLU A 94 -1.24 11.68 -12.84
C GLU A 94 0.18 11.92 -12.32
N HIS A 95 0.45 11.68 -11.02
CA HIS A 95 1.76 11.92 -10.42
C HIS A 95 2.73 10.74 -10.59
N ASN A 96 2.22 9.53 -10.84
CA ASN A 96 3.03 8.32 -10.95
C ASN A 96 2.77 7.47 -12.20
N GLU A 97 1.78 7.79 -13.01
CA GLU A 97 1.43 6.99 -14.19
C GLU A 97 2.60 6.81 -15.17
N SER A 98 3.48 7.81 -15.28
CA SER A 98 4.68 7.74 -16.13
C SER A 98 5.75 6.77 -15.62
N LEU A 99 5.73 6.40 -14.35
CA LEU A 99 6.64 5.45 -13.71
C LEU A 99 6.14 4.01 -13.79
N ILE A 100 4.83 3.82 -13.97
CA ILE A 100 4.17 2.52 -13.92
C ILE A 100 3.95 1.98 -15.33
N THR A 101 4.69 0.95 -15.69
CA THR A 101 4.54 0.29 -16.99
C THR A 101 3.31 -0.61 -17.04
N ASP A 102 2.83 -0.92 -18.26
CA ASP A 102 1.70 -1.85 -18.42
C ASP A 102 2.05 -3.27 -17.93
N VAL A 103 3.31 -3.66 -18.00
CA VAL A 103 3.79 -4.93 -17.43
C VAL A 103 3.66 -4.93 -15.91
N MET A 104 4.03 -3.84 -15.23
CA MET A 104 3.85 -3.68 -13.80
C MET A 104 2.38 -3.76 -13.40
N LYS A 105 1.50 -3.03 -14.10
CA LYS A 105 0.04 -3.07 -13.87
C LYS A 105 -0.50 -4.49 -14.01
N SER A 106 -0.17 -5.17 -15.10
CA SER A 106 -0.62 -6.54 -15.36
C SER A 106 -0.13 -7.51 -14.29
N THR A 107 1.13 -7.39 -13.89
CA THR A 107 1.72 -8.24 -12.84
C THR A 107 1.04 -8.05 -11.51
N ILE A 108 0.85 -6.79 -11.07
CA ILE A 108 0.20 -6.47 -9.80
C ILE A 108 -1.25 -6.97 -9.79
N ASN A 109 -1.99 -6.72 -10.86
CA ASN A 109 -3.38 -7.19 -10.97
C ASN A 109 -3.47 -8.71 -10.91
N GLY A 110 -2.60 -9.42 -11.64
CA GLY A 110 -2.56 -10.88 -11.61
C GLY A 110 -2.17 -11.46 -10.24
N LEU A 111 -1.29 -10.78 -9.48
CA LEU A 111 -0.97 -11.16 -8.10
C LEU A 111 -2.16 -10.87 -7.16
N SER A 112 -2.81 -9.73 -7.32
CA SER A 112 -4.03 -9.39 -6.57
C SER A 112 -5.12 -10.46 -6.75
N ASP A 113 -5.37 -10.88 -7.99
CA ASP A 113 -6.37 -11.92 -8.29
C ASP A 113 -6.01 -13.26 -7.63
N LYS A 114 -4.72 -13.62 -7.60
CA LYS A 114 -4.25 -14.83 -6.93
C LYS A 114 -4.41 -14.75 -5.40
N VAL A 115 -4.21 -13.58 -4.80
CA VAL A 115 -4.49 -13.38 -3.37
C VAL A 115 -5.98 -13.44 -3.10
N LYS A 116 -6.81 -12.73 -3.89
CA LYS A 116 -8.28 -12.74 -3.77
C LYS A 116 -8.87 -14.15 -3.92
N SER A 117 -8.33 -14.96 -4.82
CA SER A 117 -8.76 -16.35 -5.02
C SER A 117 -8.20 -17.34 -3.99
N GLY A 118 -7.30 -16.90 -3.10
CA GLY A 118 -6.62 -17.76 -2.14
C GLY A 118 -5.52 -18.66 -2.72
N SER A 119 -5.18 -18.50 -4.02
CA SER A 119 -4.08 -19.22 -4.66
C SER A 119 -2.72 -18.79 -4.11
N ILE A 120 -2.62 -17.54 -3.64
CA ILE A 120 -1.51 -17.03 -2.84
C ILE A 120 -2.07 -16.71 -1.46
N LYS A 121 -1.49 -17.32 -0.43
CA LYS A 121 -1.79 -17.00 0.96
C LYS A 121 -0.74 -16.01 1.47
N VAL A 122 -1.18 -14.83 1.90
CA VAL A 122 -0.32 -13.89 2.59
C VAL A 122 -0.16 -14.37 4.03
N HIS A 123 1.08 -14.53 4.48
CA HIS A 123 1.35 -14.92 5.85
C HIS A 123 0.98 -13.79 6.81
N ASP A 124 0.26 -14.12 7.88
CA ASP A 124 -0.05 -13.22 8.98
C ASP A 124 0.77 -13.61 10.21
N TYR A 125 1.79 -12.82 10.49
CA TYR A 125 2.64 -13.00 11.68
C TYR A 125 1.83 -13.09 12.98
N MET A 126 0.73 -12.35 13.10
CA MET A 126 -0.11 -12.33 14.31
C MET A 126 -0.84 -13.66 14.53
N SER A 127 -0.93 -14.51 13.51
CA SER A 127 -1.60 -15.82 13.61
C SER A 127 -0.75 -16.87 14.33
N ASP A 128 0.59 -16.80 14.22
CA ASP A 128 1.50 -17.84 14.74
C ASP A 128 2.80 -17.31 15.38
N ASN A 129 3.03 -15.99 15.35
CA ASN A 129 4.25 -15.31 15.82
C ASN A 129 5.53 -15.81 15.14
N ASN A 130 5.43 -16.23 13.90
CA ASN A 130 6.53 -16.79 13.13
C ASN A 130 6.76 -16.01 11.84
N CYS A 131 8.02 -15.91 11.38
CA CYS A 131 8.34 -15.39 10.05
C CYS A 131 8.72 -16.59 9.16
N PRO A 132 8.01 -16.82 8.05
CA PRO A 132 8.43 -17.85 7.10
C PRO A 132 9.82 -17.51 6.54
N SER A 133 10.69 -18.49 6.57
CA SER A 133 12.07 -18.42 6.02
C SER A 133 12.06 -18.51 4.50
#